data_79d8e1a671e1fbddd29f22975d8e084d
#
_entry.id   79d8e1a671e1fbddd29f22975d8e084d
#
_cell.length_a   1.000
_cell.length_b   1.000
_cell.length_c   1.000
_cell.angle_alpha   90.00
_cell.angle_beta   90.00
_cell.angle_gamma   90.00
#
_symmetry.space_group_name_H-M   'P 1'
#
loop_
_entity.id
_entity.type
_entity.pdbx_description
1 polymer ?
#
loop_
_entity_poly.entity_id
_entity_poly.type
_entity_poly.pdbx_seq_one_letter_code
_entity_poly.pdbx_strand_id
1 'polypeptide(L)'
;MLINYDVAKPSDSNEIVRLLASVFSQSEPPAVAVGLSVADFEQFLQLALPSVIPNGLTVIARSASAGELAGVLFTDDFATPPAPDLSRISPKFLPIFSMLETLDEQFRKGRTILPNHYLHLFMLAVEGRFAGQGIGQGLIRACIDNGSRKGYRAALTEATGKVSQHAFRKNGFADRFSVSYQNFLYENKAVFASIKEHEKAILMDRSLA
;
A
#
# COMPACT_ATOMS: atom_id res chain seq x y z
N MET A 1 8.28 -21.36 9.76
CA MET A 1 9.27 -21.00 8.70
C MET A 1 9.99 -19.72 9.14
N LEU A 2 11.32 -19.66 8.94
CA LEU A 2 12.10 -18.45 9.25
C LEU A 2 11.97 -17.47 8.06
N ILE A 3 11.65 -16.21 8.36
CA ILE A 3 11.51 -15.12 7.38
C ILE A 3 12.52 -14.02 7.69
N ASN A 4 13.28 -13.60 6.71
CA ASN A 4 14.15 -12.44 6.75
C ASN A 4 13.39 -11.23 6.21
N TYR A 5 13.53 -10.08 6.89
CA TYR A 5 12.96 -8.80 6.48
C TYR A 5 14.09 -7.85 6.15
N ASP A 6 14.16 -7.40 4.89
CA ASP A 6 15.21 -6.56 4.38
C ASP A 6 14.66 -5.36 3.62
N VAL A 7 15.44 -4.29 3.53
CA VAL A 7 15.13 -3.17 2.64
C VAL A 7 15.32 -3.62 1.19
N ALA A 8 14.31 -3.35 0.36
CA ALA A 8 14.32 -3.70 -1.05
C ALA A 8 15.47 -3.00 -1.82
N LYS A 9 16.05 -3.71 -2.77
CA LYS A 9 17.11 -3.22 -3.67
C LYS A 9 16.58 -3.14 -5.10
N PRO A 10 17.21 -2.38 -5.98
CA PRO A 10 16.82 -2.33 -7.40
C PRO A 10 16.78 -3.72 -8.09
N SER A 11 17.62 -4.66 -7.66
CA SER A 11 17.59 -6.04 -8.14
C SER A 11 16.32 -6.82 -7.81
N ASP A 12 15.56 -6.39 -6.78
CA ASP A 12 14.33 -7.05 -6.34
C ASP A 12 13.09 -6.57 -7.15
N SER A 13 13.23 -5.50 -7.96
CA SER A 13 12.11 -4.82 -8.61
C SER A 13 11.22 -5.75 -9.43
N ASN A 14 11.79 -6.66 -10.21
CA ASN A 14 11.00 -7.58 -11.04
C ASN A 14 10.15 -8.57 -10.22
N GLU A 15 10.66 -9.04 -9.08
CA GLU A 15 9.90 -9.93 -8.20
C GLU A 15 8.82 -9.14 -7.46
N ILE A 16 9.13 -7.91 -7.02
CA ILE A 16 8.17 -7.00 -6.37
C ILE A 16 7.01 -6.68 -7.30
N VAL A 17 7.29 -6.31 -8.57
CA VAL A 17 6.25 -6.03 -9.58
C VAL A 17 5.32 -7.23 -9.72
N ARG A 18 5.87 -8.42 -9.95
CA ARG A 18 5.07 -9.65 -10.13
C ARG A 18 4.20 -9.96 -8.91
N LEU A 19 4.76 -9.86 -7.71
CA LEU A 19 4.03 -10.16 -6.48
C LEU A 19 2.90 -9.16 -6.23
N LEU A 20 3.20 -7.85 -6.29
CA LEU A 20 2.18 -6.80 -6.09
C LEU A 20 1.08 -6.89 -7.15
N ALA A 21 1.44 -7.01 -8.43
CA ALA A 21 0.48 -7.09 -9.52
C ALA A 21 -0.45 -8.30 -9.38
N SER A 22 0.10 -9.48 -9.06
CA SER A 22 -0.68 -10.69 -8.85
C SER A 22 -1.64 -10.57 -7.67
N VAL A 23 -1.15 -10.11 -6.51
CA VAL A 23 -1.97 -10.04 -5.28
C VAL A 23 -3.04 -8.96 -5.41
N PHE A 24 -2.69 -7.75 -5.86
CA PHE A 24 -3.63 -6.62 -5.91
C PHE A 24 -4.73 -6.82 -6.96
N SER A 25 -4.42 -7.34 -8.14
CA SER A 25 -5.44 -7.60 -9.17
C SER A 25 -6.49 -8.64 -8.74
N GLN A 26 -6.16 -9.50 -7.78
CA GLN A 26 -7.04 -10.61 -7.36
C GLN A 26 -7.75 -10.35 -6.03
N SER A 27 -7.21 -9.50 -5.16
CA SER A 27 -7.69 -9.41 -3.77
C SER A 27 -7.86 -7.98 -3.24
N GLU A 28 -7.38 -6.95 -3.95
CA GLU A 28 -7.60 -5.57 -3.52
C GLU A 28 -9.01 -5.14 -3.91
N PRO A 29 -9.88 -4.77 -2.94
CA PRO A 29 -11.31 -4.62 -3.22
C PRO A 29 -11.66 -3.59 -4.30
N PRO A 30 -11.18 -2.33 -4.27
CA PRO A 30 -11.36 -1.38 -5.36
C PRO A 30 -10.82 -1.85 -6.72
N ALA A 31 -9.64 -2.49 -6.76
CA ALA A 31 -9.04 -2.98 -8.00
C ALA A 31 -9.88 -4.06 -8.66
N VAL A 32 -10.37 -5.01 -7.86
CA VAL A 32 -11.29 -6.06 -8.33
C VAL A 32 -12.60 -5.44 -8.84
N ALA A 33 -13.15 -4.45 -8.13
CA ALA A 33 -14.41 -3.80 -8.50
C ALA A 33 -14.33 -3.08 -9.86
N VAL A 34 -13.20 -2.46 -10.19
CA VAL A 34 -13.01 -1.77 -11.48
C VAL A 34 -12.37 -2.68 -12.55
N GLY A 35 -12.05 -3.93 -12.20
CA GLY A 35 -11.50 -4.93 -13.13
C GLY A 35 -10.08 -4.60 -13.59
N LEU A 36 -9.20 -4.14 -12.68
CA LEU A 36 -7.77 -4.01 -12.96
C LEU A 36 -7.14 -5.40 -13.14
N SER A 37 -6.37 -5.55 -14.20
CA SER A 37 -5.64 -6.78 -14.52
C SER A 37 -4.23 -6.78 -13.92
N VAL A 38 -3.58 -7.95 -13.94
CA VAL A 38 -2.15 -8.08 -13.60
C VAL A 38 -1.32 -7.14 -14.47
N ALA A 39 -1.59 -7.09 -15.78
CA ALA A 39 -0.84 -6.24 -16.71
C ALA A 39 -1.00 -4.75 -16.42
N ASP A 40 -2.20 -4.29 -15.99
CA ASP A 40 -2.43 -2.91 -15.58
C ASP A 40 -1.55 -2.56 -14.36
N PHE A 41 -1.47 -3.46 -13.37
CA PHE A 41 -0.61 -3.27 -12.19
C PHE A 41 0.88 -3.34 -12.53
N GLU A 42 1.30 -4.27 -13.37
CA GLU A 42 2.71 -4.35 -13.80
C GLU A 42 3.15 -3.05 -14.45
N GLN A 43 2.34 -2.49 -15.35
CA GLN A 43 2.63 -1.21 -16.00
C GLN A 43 2.74 -0.06 -14.99
N PHE A 44 1.79 0.05 -14.06
CA PHE A 44 1.84 1.06 -12.99
C PHE A 44 3.11 0.93 -12.13
N LEU A 45 3.41 -0.29 -11.66
CA LEU A 45 4.54 -0.54 -10.79
C LEU A 45 5.89 -0.33 -11.48
N GLN A 46 6.02 -0.68 -12.77
CA GLN A 46 7.21 -0.41 -13.57
C GLN A 46 7.50 1.09 -13.69
N LEU A 47 6.48 1.93 -13.67
CA LEU A 47 6.64 3.39 -13.67
C LEU A 47 6.94 3.97 -12.29
N ALA A 48 6.38 3.39 -11.23
CA ALA A 48 6.51 3.91 -9.87
C ALA A 48 7.79 3.45 -9.15
N LEU A 49 8.15 2.16 -9.24
CA LEU A 49 9.26 1.57 -8.48
C LEU A 49 10.63 2.23 -8.70
N PRO A 50 11.02 2.67 -9.91
CA PRO A 50 12.33 3.30 -10.12
C PRO A 50 12.56 4.57 -9.29
N SER A 51 11.50 5.30 -8.94
CA SER A 51 11.58 6.48 -8.07
C SER A 51 11.50 6.17 -6.58
N VAL A 52 10.94 5.01 -6.21
CA VAL A 52 10.65 4.66 -4.80
C VAL A 52 11.72 3.75 -4.19
N ILE A 53 12.16 2.72 -4.91
CA ILE A 53 13.13 1.75 -4.36
C ILE A 53 14.43 2.42 -3.90
N PRO A 54 15.02 3.40 -4.63
CA PRO A 54 16.25 4.07 -4.19
C PRO A 54 16.11 4.81 -2.84
N ASN A 55 14.89 5.18 -2.42
CA ASN A 55 14.67 5.86 -1.14
C ASN A 55 14.91 4.93 0.07
N GLY A 56 14.97 3.62 -0.15
CA GLY A 56 15.25 2.62 0.88
C GLY A 56 14.18 2.53 1.95
N LEU A 57 12.90 2.77 1.59
CA LEU A 57 11.75 2.69 2.50
C LEU A 57 10.97 1.39 2.34
N THR A 58 10.90 0.85 1.12
CA THR A 58 10.22 -0.41 0.82
C THR A 58 10.93 -1.58 1.49
N VAL A 59 10.15 -2.45 2.15
CA VAL A 59 10.65 -3.65 2.83
C VAL A 59 10.10 -4.90 2.17
N ILE A 60 10.95 -5.91 2.04
CA ILE A 60 10.59 -7.23 1.53
C ILE A 60 10.76 -8.30 2.61
N ALA A 61 9.99 -9.37 2.49
CA ALA A 61 10.08 -10.57 3.30
C ALA A 61 10.52 -11.74 2.42
N ARG A 62 11.60 -12.42 2.78
CA ARG A 62 12.10 -13.61 2.06
C ARG A 62 12.15 -14.83 2.96
N SER A 63 11.80 -15.99 2.41
CA SER A 63 12.03 -17.28 3.04
C SER A 63 13.53 -17.51 3.24
N ALA A 64 13.97 -17.73 4.48
CA ALA A 64 15.38 -17.94 4.79
C ALA A 64 15.95 -19.21 4.16
N SER A 65 15.13 -20.25 3.93
CA SER A 65 15.56 -21.52 3.37
C SER A 65 15.66 -21.52 1.84
N ALA A 66 14.76 -20.80 1.15
CA ALA A 66 14.66 -20.83 -0.32
C ALA A 66 15.03 -19.49 -0.98
N GLY A 67 15.20 -18.41 -0.21
CA GLY A 67 15.45 -17.07 -0.74
C GLY A 67 14.25 -16.46 -1.50
N GLU A 68 13.12 -17.15 -1.54
CA GLU A 68 11.93 -16.73 -2.28
C GLU A 68 11.26 -15.51 -1.65
N LEU A 69 10.79 -14.59 -2.48
CA LEU A 69 10.01 -13.43 -2.03
C LEU A 69 8.65 -13.90 -1.51
N ALA A 70 8.41 -13.73 -0.21
CA ALA A 70 7.18 -14.12 0.47
C ALA A 70 6.21 -12.95 0.65
N GLY A 71 6.71 -11.72 0.64
CA GLY A 71 5.88 -10.53 0.77
C GLY A 71 6.67 -9.24 0.57
N VAL A 72 5.93 -8.16 0.41
CA VAL A 72 6.47 -6.81 0.24
C VAL A 72 5.54 -5.79 0.86
N LEU A 73 6.10 -4.75 1.44
CA LEU A 73 5.40 -3.52 1.80
C LEU A 73 6.05 -2.37 1.04
N PHE A 74 5.40 -1.99 -0.06
CA PHE A 74 5.78 -0.85 -0.89
C PHE A 74 5.50 0.43 -0.11
N THR A 75 6.53 1.23 0.12
CA THR A 75 6.52 2.34 1.08
C THR A 75 7.25 3.53 0.49
N ASP A 76 6.65 4.71 0.62
CA ASP A 76 7.23 5.98 0.16
C ASP A 76 7.11 7.08 1.24
N ASP A 77 7.43 8.31 0.87
CA ASP A 77 7.24 9.51 1.70
C ASP A 77 5.92 10.18 1.31
N PHE A 78 5.01 10.34 2.25
CA PHE A 78 3.69 10.94 1.99
C PHE A 78 3.74 12.39 1.49
N ALA A 79 4.82 13.12 1.76
CA ALA A 79 5.00 14.47 1.24
C ALA A 79 5.44 14.48 -0.22
N THR A 80 6.12 13.43 -0.68
CA THR A 80 6.69 13.30 -2.02
C THR A 80 6.38 11.94 -2.63
N PRO A 81 5.08 11.59 -2.79
CA PRO A 81 4.70 10.30 -3.37
C PRO A 81 5.21 10.20 -4.82
N PRO A 82 5.42 8.99 -5.32
CA PRO A 82 5.73 8.80 -6.72
C PRO A 82 4.59 9.37 -7.57
N ALA A 83 4.94 10.15 -8.58
CA ALA A 83 3.98 10.73 -9.52
C ALA A 83 4.20 10.13 -10.92
N PRO A 84 3.75 8.89 -11.16
CA PRO A 84 3.85 8.29 -12.49
C PRO A 84 3.01 9.10 -13.48
N ASP A 85 3.44 9.12 -14.73
CA ASP A 85 2.65 9.73 -15.81
C ASP A 85 1.34 8.95 -15.98
N LEU A 86 0.23 9.55 -15.51
CA LEU A 86 -1.09 8.93 -15.52
C LEU A 86 -1.60 8.64 -16.94
N SER A 87 -1.07 9.31 -17.98
CA SER A 87 -1.42 9.01 -19.38
C SER A 87 -0.89 7.65 -19.84
N ARG A 88 0.04 7.09 -19.10
CA ARG A 88 0.72 5.82 -19.42
C ARG A 88 0.20 4.62 -18.61
N ILE A 89 -0.83 4.81 -17.79
CA ILE A 89 -1.44 3.74 -16.99
C ILE A 89 -2.90 3.56 -17.38
N SER A 90 -3.46 2.41 -17.01
CA SER A 90 -4.89 2.12 -17.26
C SER A 90 -5.79 3.16 -16.59
N PRO A 91 -6.77 3.76 -17.32
CA PRO A 91 -7.71 4.70 -16.72
C PRO A 91 -8.57 4.11 -15.61
N LYS A 92 -8.60 2.79 -15.46
CA LYS A 92 -9.28 2.09 -14.36
C LYS A 92 -8.67 2.42 -12.97
N PHE A 93 -7.44 2.92 -12.91
CA PHE A 93 -6.85 3.41 -11.66
C PHE A 93 -7.48 4.73 -11.18
N LEU A 94 -8.00 5.56 -12.07
CA LEU A 94 -8.46 6.91 -11.73
C LEU A 94 -9.54 6.94 -10.62
N PRO A 95 -10.57 6.08 -10.61
CA PRO A 95 -11.52 6.04 -9.50
C PRO A 95 -10.88 5.68 -8.16
N ILE A 96 -9.87 4.79 -8.18
CA ILE A 96 -9.15 4.39 -6.96
C ILE A 96 -8.34 5.56 -6.43
N PHE A 97 -7.55 6.21 -7.28
CA PHE A 97 -6.77 7.38 -6.88
C PHE A 97 -7.64 8.52 -6.39
N SER A 98 -8.78 8.79 -7.05
CA SER A 98 -9.74 9.80 -6.58
C SER A 98 -10.31 9.49 -5.19
N MET A 99 -10.56 8.22 -4.90
CA MET A 99 -11.00 7.80 -3.56
C MET A 99 -9.90 7.97 -2.51
N LEU A 100 -8.66 7.56 -2.82
CA LEU A 100 -7.52 7.72 -1.91
C LEU A 100 -7.21 9.21 -1.70
N GLU A 101 -7.23 10.03 -2.76
CA GLU A 101 -7.07 11.48 -2.68
C GLU A 101 -8.10 12.13 -1.74
N THR A 102 -9.36 11.66 -1.75
CA THR A 102 -10.39 12.14 -0.81
C THR A 102 -9.98 11.90 0.65
N LEU A 103 -9.35 10.77 0.97
CA LEU A 103 -8.83 10.47 2.29
C LEU A 103 -7.60 11.34 2.63
N ASP A 104 -6.70 11.49 1.68
CA ASP A 104 -5.48 12.27 1.82
C ASP A 104 -5.77 13.75 2.04
N GLU A 105 -6.71 14.32 1.32
CA GLU A 105 -7.14 15.71 1.49
C GLU A 105 -7.70 15.94 2.90
N GLN A 106 -8.55 15.03 3.40
CA GLN A 106 -9.07 15.11 4.76
C GLN A 106 -7.93 15.05 5.78
N PHE A 107 -6.94 14.20 5.56
CA PHE A 107 -5.78 14.08 6.45
C PHE A 107 -4.89 15.33 6.39
N ARG A 108 -4.63 15.89 5.20
CA ARG A 108 -3.80 17.08 4.98
C ARG A 108 -4.43 18.36 5.53
N LYS A 109 -5.77 18.41 5.64
CA LYS A 109 -6.49 19.60 6.08
C LYS A 109 -6.05 20.04 7.48
N GLY A 110 -5.49 21.25 7.56
CA GLY A 110 -4.97 21.84 8.81
C GLY A 110 -3.65 21.25 9.32
N ARG A 111 -2.97 20.42 8.51
CA ARG A 111 -1.65 19.87 8.82
C ARG A 111 -0.59 20.37 7.84
N THR A 112 0.60 20.61 8.35
CA THR A 112 1.78 20.83 7.51
C THR A 112 2.45 19.49 7.25
N ILE A 113 2.41 19.03 6.01
CA ILE A 113 3.05 17.78 5.59
C ILE A 113 4.43 18.13 5.05
N LEU A 114 5.48 17.75 5.78
CA LEU A 114 6.86 17.97 5.40
C LEU A 114 7.53 16.66 4.98
N PRO A 115 8.56 16.69 4.12
CA PRO A 115 9.37 15.52 3.80
C PRO A 115 9.92 14.85 5.07
N ASN A 116 9.99 13.54 5.08
CA ASN A 116 10.42 12.69 6.20
C ASN A 116 9.55 12.80 7.48
N HIS A 117 8.33 13.38 7.38
CA HIS A 117 7.41 13.41 8.51
C HIS A 117 6.54 12.15 8.57
N TYR A 118 5.91 11.77 7.45
CA TYR A 118 4.97 10.66 7.38
C TYR A 118 5.47 9.58 6.42
N LEU A 119 5.80 8.42 6.97
CA LEU A 119 6.09 7.21 6.22
C LEU A 119 4.77 6.67 5.66
N HIS A 120 4.64 6.56 4.35
CA HIS A 120 3.42 6.08 3.69
C HIS A 120 3.55 4.60 3.33
N LEU A 121 2.81 3.76 4.04
CA LEU A 121 2.76 2.32 3.83
C LEU A 121 1.67 2.01 2.79
N PHE A 122 2.04 2.07 1.49
CA PHE A 122 1.09 2.17 0.39
C PHE A 122 0.51 0.82 -0.05
N MET A 123 1.36 -0.17 -0.39
CA MET A 123 0.88 -1.46 -0.89
C MET A 123 1.50 -2.62 -0.12
N LEU A 124 0.68 -3.34 0.66
CA LEU A 124 1.09 -4.53 1.41
C LEU A 124 0.62 -5.79 0.68
N ALA A 125 1.55 -6.64 0.27
CA ALA A 125 1.24 -7.93 -0.32
C ALA A 125 2.01 -9.06 0.37
N VAL A 126 1.34 -10.19 0.55
CA VAL A 126 1.93 -11.47 0.94
C VAL A 126 1.49 -12.52 -0.07
N GLU A 127 2.43 -13.29 -0.59
CA GLU A 127 2.16 -14.34 -1.56
C GLU A 127 1.26 -15.42 -0.93
N GLY A 128 0.26 -15.90 -1.70
CA GLY A 128 -0.85 -16.70 -1.16
C GLY A 128 -0.45 -17.94 -0.37
N ARG A 129 0.60 -18.68 -0.83
CA ARG A 129 1.11 -19.86 -0.11
C ARG A 129 1.73 -19.54 1.26
N PHE A 130 2.07 -18.29 1.52
CA PHE A 130 2.59 -17.81 2.80
C PHE A 130 1.54 -17.08 3.65
N ALA A 131 0.28 -17.07 3.22
CA ALA A 131 -0.79 -16.43 3.97
C ALA A 131 -0.98 -17.05 5.37
N GLY A 132 -1.46 -16.24 6.33
CA GLY A 132 -1.73 -16.70 7.69
C GLY A 132 -0.50 -16.92 8.59
N GLN A 133 0.72 -16.75 8.08
CA GLN A 133 1.97 -16.98 8.82
C GLN A 133 2.53 -15.73 9.53
N GLY A 134 1.76 -14.63 9.59
CA GLY A 134 2.17 -13.40 10.26
C GLY A 134 3.15 -12.52 9.49
N ILE A 135 3.43 -12.84 8.21
CA ILE A 135 4.42 -12.11 7.39
C ILE A 135 4.00 -10.65 7.17
N GLY A 136 2.71 -10.38 6.91
CA GLY A 136 2.23 -9.00 6.79
C GLY A 136 2.45 -8.18 8.05
N GLN A 137 2.26 -8.78 9.23
CA GLN A 137 2.56 -8.16 10.52
C GLN A 137 4.07 -7.87 10.67
N GLY A 138 4.92 -8.80 10.24
CA GLY A 138 6.37 -8.63 10.24
C GLY A 138 6.83 -7.52 9.32
N LEU A 139 6.26 -7.43 8.10
CA LEU A 139 6.54 -6.36 7.15
C LEU A 139 6.17 -4.98 7.71
N ILE A 140 4.99 -4.85 8.33
CA ILE A 140 4.57 -3.58 8.94
C ILE A 140 5.57 -3.17 10.03
N ARG A 141 5.96 -4.08 10.94
CA ARG A 141 6.95 -3.78 11.98
C ARG A 141 8.30 -3.39 11.40
N ALA A 142 8.80 -4.16 10.43
CA ALA A 142 10.09 -3.87 9.79
C ALA A 142 10.10 -2.51 9.05
N CYS A 143 8.99 -2.13 8.40
CA CYS A 143 8.84 -0.79 7.79
C CYS A 143 8.83 0.32 8.85
N ILE A 144 8.09 0.13 9.95
CA ILE A 144 8.06 1.08 11.07
C ILE A 144 9.46 1.28 11.64
N ASP A 145 10.18 0.20 11.93
CA ASP A 145 11.54 0.24 12.47
C ASP A 145 12.52 0.91 11.50
N ASN A 146 12.38 0.64 10.20
CA ASN A 146 13.18 1.29 9.17
C ASN A 146 12.88 2.79 9.07
N GLY A 147 11.61 3.18 9.05
CA GLY A 147 11.16 4.56 9.02
C GLY A 147 11.62 5.36 10.25
N SER A 148 11.49 4.78 11.46
CA SER A 148 11.97 5.39 12.70
C SER A 148 13.48 5.66 12.66
N ARG A 149 14.29 4.69 12.19
CA ARG A 149 15.74 4.87 12.00
C ARG A 149 16.08 5.96 10.98
N LYS A 150 15.21 6.19 10.00
CA LYS A 150 15.36 7.24 8.99
C LYS A 150 14.78 8.60 9.43
N GLY A 151 14.25 8.71 10.68
CA GLY A 151 13.78 9.95 11.28
C GLY A 151 12.32 10.31 10.97
N TYR A 152 11.54 9.39 10.40
CA TYR A 152 10.10 9.58 10.26
C TYR A 152 9.42 9.64 11.63
N ARG A 153 8.45 10.56 11.78
CA ARG A 153 7.75 10.83 13.05
C ARG A 153 6.42 10.10 13.18
N ALA A 154 5.83 9.74 12.07
CA ALA A 154 4.59 9.00 12.00
C ALA A 154 4.57 8.11 10.75
N ALA A 155 3.69 7.12 10.75
CA ALA A 155 3.37 6.31 9.59
C ALA A 155 1.88 6.41 9.30
N LEU A 156 1.50 6.35 8.03
CA LEU A 156 0.10 6.29 7.60
C LEU A 156 -0.11 5.28 6.47
N THR A 157 -1.36 4.90 6.25
CA THR A 157 -1.80 3.99 5.20
C THR A 157 -3.27 4.20 4.88
N GLU A 158 -3.69 3.95 3.64
CA GLU A 158 -5.08 3.83 3.23
C GLU A 158 -5.44 2.34 3.12
N ALA A 159 -5.98 1.77 4.18
CA ALA A 159 -6.34 0.37 4.24
C ALA A 159 -7.72 0.12 3.61
N THR A 160 -7.75 -0.53 2.45
CA THR A 160 -8.95 -0.75 1.63
C THR A 160 -9.70 -2.04 1.97
N GLY A 161 -9.04 -3.05 2.58
CA GLY A 161 -9.63 -4.33 2.93
C GLY A 161 -9.68 -4.60 4.43
N LYS A 162 -10.64 -5.40 4.90
CA LYS A 162 -10.76 -5.79 6.32
C LYS A 162 -9.48 -6.44 6.87
N VAL A 163 -8.78 -7.21 6.05
CA VAL A 163 -7.54 -7.90 6.46
C VAL A 163 -6.43 -6.89 6.72
N SER A 164 -6.19 -5.94 5.80
CA SER A 164 -5.20 -4.88 5.98
C SER A 164 -5.56 -3.97 7.15
N GLN A 165 -6.82 -3.54 7.27
CA GLN A 165 -7.31 -2.73 8.40
C GLN A 165 -7.02 -3.42 9.75
N HIS A 166 -7.31 -4.73 9.85
CA HIS A 166 -7.00 -5.51 11.05
C HIS A 166 -5.50 -5.60 11.31
N ALA A 167 -4.69 -5.83 10.26
CA ALA A 167 -3.25 -5.92 10.37
C ALA A 167 -2.63 -4.60 10.88
N PHE A 168 -3.07 -3.46 10.34
CA PHE A 168 -2.59 -2.15 10.78
C PHE A 168 -3.04 -1.81 12.21
N ARG A 169 -4.30 -2.07 12.58
CA ARG A 169 -4.77 -1.88 13.98
C ARG A 169 -3.93 -2.70 14.97
N LYS A 170 -3.60 -3.95 14.65
CA LYS A 170 -2.71 -4.78 15.49
C LYS A 170 -1.30 -4.21 15.64
N ASN A 171 -0.87 -3.37 14.71
CA ASN A 171 0.40 -2.65 14.79
C ASN A 171 0.24 -1.21 15.33
N GLY A 172 -0.86 -0.90 16.02
CA GLY A 172 -1.06 0.36 16.73
C GLY A 172 -1.50 1.53 15.85
N PHE A 173 -1.94 1.29 14.62
CA PHE A 173 -2.56 2.33 13.79
C PHE A 173 -3.98 2.61 14.25
N ALA A 174 -4.33 3.90 14.31
CA ALA A 174 -5.67 4.38 14.63
C ALA A 174 -6.40 4.84 13.37
N ASP A 175 -7.69 4.53 13.29
CA ASP A 175 -8.57 5.00 12.22
C ASP A 175 -8.72 6.53 12.31
N ARG A 176 -8.54 7.26 11.21
CA ARG A 176 -8.68 8.72 11.15
C ARG A 176 -9.83 9.17 10.27
N PHE A 177 -9.83 8.75 9.04
CA PHE A 177 -10.84 9.11 8.03
C PHE A 177 -11.28 7.88 7.28
N SER A 178 -12.48 7.91 6.73
CA SER A 178 -12.97 6.78 5.92
C SER A 178 -13.88 7.22 4.79
N VAL A 179 -13.86 6.47 3.70
CA VAL A 179 -14.75 6.62 2.54
C VAL A 179 -15.52 5.31 2.35
N SER A 180 -16.86 5.41 2.37
CA SER A 180 -17.76 4.27 2.13
C SER A 180 -17.76 3.88 0.65
N TYR A 181 -17.58 2.61 0.33
CA TYR A 181 -17.64 2.11 -1.05
C TYR A 181 -19.03 2.26 -1.66
N GLN A 182 -20.09 2.13 -0.86
CA GLN A 182 -21.47 2.25 -1.35
C GLN A 182 -21.85 3.70 -1.70
N ASN A 183 -21.21 4.68 -1.05
CA ASN A 183 -21.54 6.09 -1.20
C ASN A 183 -20.53 6.86 -2.08
N PHE A 184 -19.41 6.23 -2.43
CA PHE A 184 -18.41 6.90 -3.26
C PHE A 184 -18.86 6.96 -4.71
N LEU A 185 -18.82 8.18 -5.27
CA LEU A 185 -19.13 8.43 -6.66
C LEU A 185 -17.88 8.95 -7.39
N TYR A 186 -17.55 8.33 -8.51
CA TYR A 186 -16.58 8.83 -9.47
C TYR A 186 -17.33 9.20 -10.76
N GLU A 187 -17.24 10.46 -11.20
CA GLU A 187 -17.99 10.97 -12.35
C GLU A 187 -19.50 10.64 -12.26
N ASN A 188 -20.10 10.83 -11.09
CA ASN A 188 -21.51 10.51 -10.77
C ASN A 188 -21.88 9.02 -10.90
N LYS A 189 -20.91 8.10 -10.90
CA LYS A 189 -21.12 6.65 -10.95
C LYS A 189 -20.67 5.99 -9.66
N ALA A 190 -21.48 5.08 -9.11
CA ALA A 190 -21.14 4.29 -7.91
C ALA A 190 -20.21 3.12 -8.27
N VAL A 191 -18.95 3.44 -8.62
CA VAL A 191 -17.98 2.50 -9.21
C VAL A 191 -17.57 1.37 -8.28
N PHE A 192 -17.73 1.53 -6.96
CA PHE A 192 -17.38 0.55 -5.94
C PHE A 192 -18.60 -0.13 -5.30
N ALA A 193 -19.82 0.10 -5.82
CA ALA A 193 -21.06 -0.47 -5.25
C ALA A 193 -21.12 -2.01 -5.30
N SER A 194 -20.31 -2.65 -6.14
CA SER A 194 -20.16 -4.11 -6.21
C SER A 194 -19.41 -4.70 -5.00
N ILE A 195 -18.64 -3.90 -4.25
CA ILE A 195 -17.91 -4.37 -3.07
C ILE A 195 -18.89 -4.59 -1.92
N LYS A 196 -19.14 -5.85 -1.55
CA LYS A 196 -20.11 -6.23 -0.49
C LYS A 196 -19.43 -6.68 0.80
N GLU A 197 -18.26 -7.29 0.72
CA GLU A 197 -17.55 -7.84 1.88
C GLU A 197 -16.77 -6.79 2.68
N HIS A 198 -16.48 -5.64 2.08
CA HIS A 198 -15.76 -4.53 2.66
C HIS A 198 -16.64 -3.27 2.64
N GLU A 199 -16.73 -2.57 3.77
CA GLU A 199 -17.64 -1.42 3.87
C GLU A 199 -17.01 -0.11 3.38
N LYS A 200 -15.70 0.05 3.62
CA LYS A 200 -15.02 1.33 3.45
C LYS A 200 -13.50 1.17 3.33
N ALA A 201 -12.86 2.12 2.66
CA ALA A 201 -11.45 2.42 2.81
C ALA A 201 -11.23 3.30 4.04
N ILE A 202 -10.11 3.11 4.74
CA ILE A 202 -9.81 3.86 5.97
C ILE A 202 -8.38 4.37 5.88
N LEU A 203 -8.19 5.69 6.00
CA LEU A 203 -6.89 6.26 6.30
C LEU A 203 -6.61 6.07 7.78
N MET A 204 -5.49 5.46 8.08
CA MET A 204 -5.03 5.13 9.42
C MET A 204 -3.63 5.70 9.63
N ASP A 205 -3.33 6.14 10.85
CA ASP A 205 -1.98 6.59 11.19
C ASP A 205 -1.52 6.06 12.54
N ARG A 206 -0.21 6.17 12.75
CA ARG A 206 0.48 5.84 14.00
C ARG A 206 1.66 6.78 14.21
N SER A 207 1.85 7.29 15.45
CA SER A 207 3.12 7.93 15.86
C SER A 207 4.26 6.89 15.87
N LEU A 208 5.46 7.33 15.47
CA LEU A 208 6.71 6.57 15.55
C LEU A 208 7.65 7.11 16.63
N ALA A 209 7.25 8.21 17.29
CA ALA A 209 7.96 8.79 18.42
C ALA A 209 7.61 8.09 19.74
#